data_7f501cdfc6b062533b60b5e90ed2580f
#
_entry.id   7f501cdfc6b062533b60b5e90ed2580f
#
_cell.length_a   1.000
_cell.length_b   1.000
_cell.length_c   1.000
_cell.angle_alpha   90.00
_cell.angle_beta   90.00
_cell.angle_gamma   90.00
#
_symmetry.space_group_name_H-M   'P 1'
#
loop_
_entity.id
_entity.type
_entity.pdbx_description
1 polymer ?
#
loop_
_entity_poly.entity_id
_entity_poly.type
_entity_poly.pdbx_seq_one_letter_code
_entity_poly.pdbx_strand_id
1 'polypeptide(L)'
;KLRPTVTIPAGETVTLVDAAGPGVIQHMWFTGYVGHHFIIRMYWDDQEYPSVEAPLSAFFGCAYDENFVDRDGKYPVLNSAMMLVAPGRGYNSYFEMPFHKRARITMENRGDKDENLYYIITGAYQEIPAEAGYFHATYRQEHPVQKGRTYTIVDGIEGRGQFVGVTLATGMNGNNTCWVEGEARMYLDDD
;
A
#
# COMPACT_ATOMS: atom_id res chain seq x y z
N LYS A 1 20.19 6.41 14.79
CA LYS A 1 18.84 6.98 14.57
C LYS A 1 18.87 7.71 13.22
N LEU A 2 18.21 7.17 12.23
CA LEU A 2 18.03 7.82 10.94
C LEU A 2 17.07 9.00 11.09
N ARG A 3 17.20 10.00 10.21
CA ARG A 3 16.29 11.15 10.22
C ARG A 3 14.86 10.67 9.94
N PRO A 4 13.85 11.07 10.73
CA PRO A 4 12.47 10.64 10.54
C PRO A 4 11.75 11.42 9.41
N THR A 5 12.49 12.19 8.62
CA THR A 5 11.93 13.03 7.54
C THR A 5 12.86 13.08 6.35
N VAL A 6 12.26 13.13 5.16
CA VAL A 6 12.94 13.34 3.89
C VAL A 6 12.09 14.25 3.01
N THR A 7 12.74 15.19 2.32
CA THR A 7 12.14 15.91 1.21
C THR A 7 12.39 15.13 -0.05
N ILE A 8 11.35 14.83 -0.80
CA ILE A 8 11.44 14.10 -2.07
C ILE A 8 11.14 15.10 -3.18
N PRO A 9 12.15 15.47 -4.00
CA PRO A 9 11.95 16.40 -5.10
C PRO A 9 10.95 15.87 -6.12
N ALA A 10 10.30 16.79 -6.84
CA ALA A 10 9.41 16.46 -7.94
C ALA A 10 10.11 15.58 -8.98
N GLY A 11 9.50 14.46 -9.36
CA GLY A 11 10.03 13.50 -10.33
C GLY A 11 11.11 12.55 -9.81
N GLU A 12 11.54 12.68 -8.56
CA GLU A 12 12.64 11.91 -8.00
C GLU A 12 12.18 10.70 -7.18
N THR A 13 13.08 9.73 -7.06
CA THR A 13 12.92 8.54 -6.23
C THR A 13 13.99 8.50 -5.15
N VAL A 14 13.58 8.29 -3.90
CA VAL A 14 14.49 8.12 -2.77
C VAL A 14 14.37 6.73 -2.16
N THR A 15 15.45 6.23 -1.60
CA THR A 15 15.43 4.99 -0.82
C THR A 15 15.19 5.32 0.64
N LEU A 16 14.09 4.75 1.18
CA LEU A 16 13.72 4.90 2.59
C LEU A 16 14.36 3.84 3.47
N VAL A 17 14.45 2.60 2.95
CA VAL A 17 15.07 1.44 3.61
C VAL A 17 15.93 0.70 2.61
N ASP A 18 17.10 0.31 3.07
CA ASP A 18 17.99 -0.65 2.41
C ASP A 18 18.68 -1.44 3.52
N ALA A 19 18.13 -2.60 3.84
CA ALA A 19 18.55 -3.41 4.99
C ALA A 19 18.94 -4.81 4.54
N ALA A 20 20.16 -5.22 4.88
CA ALA A 20 20.58 -6.62 4.72
C ALA A 20 19.86 -7.48 5.76
N GLY A 21 19.47 -8.69 5.36
CA GLY A 21 18.72 -9.65 6.20
C GLY A 21 19.58 -10.77 6.76
N PRO A 22 18.94 -11.82 7.34
CA PRO A 22 17.48 -11.98 7.42
C PRO A 22 16.81 -11.08 8.44
N GLY A 23 15.51 -10.77 8.22
CA GLY A 23 14.76 -9.93 9.11
C GLY A 23 13.28 -9.80 8.74
N VAL A 24 12.57 -9.02 9.54
CA VAL A 24 11.15 -8.72 9.33
C VAL A 24 10.87 -7.24 9.58
N ILE A 25 10.13 -6.59 8.67
CA ILE A 25 9.51 -5.30 8.94
C ILE A 25 8.21 -5.57 9.68
N GLN A 26 7.99 -4.89 10.80
CA GLN A 26 6.86 -5.17 11.70
C GLN A 26 5.88 -4.01 11.79
N HIS A 27 6.36 -2.80 11.52
CA HIS A 27 5.51 -1.61 11.59
C HIS A 27 6.05 -0.53 10.67
N MET A 28 5.15 0.13 9.99
CA MET A 28 5.43 1.34 9.22
C MET A 28 4.46 2.45 9.65
N TRP A 29 5.00 3.63 9.90
CA TRP A 29 4.23 4.84 10.17
C TRP A 29 4.68 5.95 9.22
N PHE A 30 3.70 6.59 8.59
CA PHE A 30 3.93 7.70 7.68
C PHE A 30 3.02 8.88 8.00
N THR A 31 3.52 10.10 7.75
CA THR A 31 2.76 11.34 7.77
C THR A 31 3.44 12.42 6.92
N GLY A 32 2.89 13.61 6.88
CA GLY A 32 3.30 14.66 5.95
C GLY A 32 2.52 14.54 4.65
N TYR A 33 3.20 14.52 3.51
CA TYR A 33 2.52 14.19 2.25
C TYR A 33 2.37 12.66 2.12
N VAL A 34 1.15 12.17 2.05
CA VAL A 34 0.81 10.72 1.96
C VAL A 34 -0.16 10.48 0.79
N GLY A 35 -0.08 11.30 -0.26
CA GLY A 35 -1.02 11.29 -1.39
C GLY A 35 -0.71 10.30 -2.50
N HIS A 36 -1.54 10.36 -3.54
CA HIS A 36 -1.43 9.51 -4.72
C HIS A 36 -0.20 9.79 -5.59
N HIS A 37 0.42 10.95 -5.45
CA HIS A 37 1.65 11.27 -6.18
C HIS A 37 2.87 10.55 -5.63
N PHE A 38 2.83 10.09 -4.40
CA PHE A 38 3.88 9.24 -3.85
C PHE A 38 3.61 7.79 -4.19
N ILE A 39 4.56 7.15 -4.86
CA ILE A 39 4.51 5.72 -5.18
C ILE A 39 5.50 4.99 -4.30
N ILE A 40 4.98 4.15 -3.41
CA ILE A 40 5.79 3.25 -2.60
C ILE A 40 6.09 1.98 -3.38
N ARG A 41 7.37 1.55 -3.37
CA ARG A 41 7.78 0.23 -3.87
C ARG A 41 8.59 -0.50 -2.83
N MET A 42 8.33 -1.81 -2.72
CA MET A 42 9.08 -2.69 -1.83
C MET A 42 9.61 -3.88 -2.62
N TYR A 43 10.87 -4.20 -2.37
CA TYR A 43 11.60 -5.27 -3.03
C TYR A 43 12.19 -6.18 -1.96
N TRP A 44 11.99 -7.48 -2.13
CA TRP A 44 12.53 -8.50 -1.25
C TRP A 44 13.62 -9.28 -1.94
N ASP A 45 14.72 -9.55 -1.23
CA ASP A 45 15.79 -10.47 -1.62
C ASP A 45 16.38 -10.19 -3.02
N ASP A 46 16.62 -8.92 -3.32
CA ASP A 46 17.21 -8.45 -4.58
C ASP A 46 16.38 -8.71 -5.84
N GLN A 47 15.06 -8.86 -5.69
CA GLN A 47 14.15 -8.94 -6.84
C GLN A 47 14.28 -7.72 -7.75
N GLU A 48 14.20 -7.96 -9.06
CA GLU A 48 14.22 -6.90 -10.06
C GLU A 48 12.94 -6.07 -10.04
N TYR A 49 11.78 -6.73 -9.90
CA TYR A 49 10.47 -6.10 -9.87
C TYR A 49 9.95 -5.97 -8.43
N PRO A 50 9.21 -4.89 -8.12
CA PRO A 50 8.68 -4.71 -6.78
C PRO A 50 7.57 -5.71 -6.46
N SER A 51 7.60 -6.27 -5.27
CA SER A 51 6.49 -7.04 -4.71
C SER A 51 5.34 -6.16 -4.22
N VAL A 52 5.62 -4.89 -3.96
CA VAL A 52 4.63 -3.88 -3.62
C VAL A 52 4.86 -2.68 -4.53
N GLU A 53 3.81 -2.27 -5.25
CA GLU A 53 3.78 -1.01 -5.97
C GLU A 53 2.37 -0.41 -5.87
N ALA A 54 2.26 0.75 -5.22
CA ALA A 54 1.00 1.45 -5.04
C ALA A 54 1.20 2.93 -4.75
N PRO A 55 0.20 3.80 -5.05
CA PRO A 55 0.12 5.12 -4.44
C PRO A 55 0.12 5.00 -2.92
N LEU A 56 0.85 5.87 -2.22
CA LEU A 56 1.05 5.74 -0.78
C LEU A 56 -0.26 5.79 0.01
N SER A 57 -1.17 6.70 -0.34
CA SER A 57 -2.49 6.76 0.30
C SER A 57 -3.31 5.48 0.06
N ALA A 58 -3.28 4.95 -1.17
CA ALA A 58 -4.00 3.72 -1.52
C ALA A 58 -3.43 2.49 -0.81
N PHE A 59 -2.11 2.42 -0.62
CA PHE A 59 -1.47 1.37 0.18
C PHE A 59 -2.04 1.29 1.60
N PHE A 60 -2.39 2.43 2.19
CA PHE A 60 -3.05 2.50 3.51
C PHE A 60 -4.58 2.46 3.45
N GLY A 61 -5.17 2.14 2.30
CA GLY A 61 -6.61 2.02 2.13
C GLY A 61 -7.34 3.33 1.84
N CYS A 62 -6.64 4.47 1.74
CA CYS A 62 -7.22 5.76 1.37
C CYS A 62 -7.20 5.92 -0.16
N ALA A 63 -8.09 5.22 -0.85
CA ALA A 63 -8.06 5.07 -2.31
C ALA A 63 -8.40 6.35 -3.09
N TYR A 64 -8.98 7.36 -2.45
CA TYR A 64 -9.36 8.63 -3.07
C TYR A 64 -8.38 9.79 -2.83
N ASP A 65 -7.20 9.53 -2.31
CA ASP A 65 -6.22 10.53 -1.92
C ASP A 65 -6.31 10.96 -0.44
N GLU A 66 -5.20 11.52 0.08
CA GLU A 66 -5.13 12.04 1.46
C GLU A 66 -6.01 13.27 1.68
N ASN A 67 -6.40 13.96 0.61
CA ASN A 67 -7.24 15.15 0.67
C ASN A 67 -8.73 14.83 0.67
N PHE A 68 -9.09 13.55 0.50
CA PHE A 68 -10.49 13.16 0.59
C PHE A 68 -10.98 13.34 2.02
N VAL A 69 -11.98 14.19 2.17
CA VAL A 69 -12.68 14.40 3.43
C VAL A 69 -14.13 14.00 3.28
N ASP A 70 -14.74 13.55 4.36
CA ASP A 70 -16.17 13.27 4.39
C ASP A 70 -17.02 14.55 4.30
N ARG A 71 -18.35 14.42 4.36
CA ARG A 71 -19.27 15.56 4.29
C ARG A 71 -19.07 16.57 5.41
N ASP A 72 -18.48 16.15 6.53
CA ASP A 72 -18.20 16.98 7.70
C ASP A 72 -16.78 17.58 7.66
N GLY A 73 -16.05 17.41 6.58
CA GLY A 73 -14.67 17.87 6.42
C GLY A 73 -13.65 17.08 7.22
N LYS A 74 -13.98 15.87 7.62
CA LYS A 74 -13.08 14.99 8.37
C LYS A 74 -12.35 14.03 7.45
N TYR A 75 -11.08 13.79 7.75
CA TYR A 75 -10.31 12.74 7.09
C TYR A 75 -10.89 11.35 7.41
N PRO A 76 -10.87 10.42 6.45
CA PRO A 76 -11.32 9.07 6.70
C PRO A 76 -10.49 8.45 7.82
N VAL A 77 -11.17 7.83 8.77
CA VAL A 77 -10.54 6.97 9.77
C VAL A 77 -10.73 5.54 9.31
N LEU A 78 -9.61 4.87 9.06
CA LEU A 78 -9.61 3.46 8.75
C LEU A 78 -9.00 2.74 9.94
N ASN A 79 -9.71 1.74 10.47
CA ASN A 79 -9.25 0.96 11.61
C ASN A 79 -9.54 -0.52 11.34
N SER A 80 -8.48 -1.27 11.16
CA SER A 80 -8.51 -2.71 10.99
C SER A 80 -7.42 -3.35 11.85
N ALA A 81 -7.34 -4.68 11.87
CA ALA A 81 -6.29 -5.37 12.60
C ALA A 81 -4.87 -5.00 12.10
N MET A 82 -4.74 -4.74 10.80
CA MET A 82 -3.44 -4.58 10.15
C MET A 82 -3.14 -3.15 9.68
N MET A 83 -4.15 -2.30 9.57
CA MET A 83 -4.02 -0.93 9.08
C MET A 83 -4.77 0.03 9.97
N LEU A 84 -4.14 1.16 10.28
CA LEU A 84 -4.74 2.24 11.04
C LEU A 84 -4.42 3.58 10.37
N VAL A 85 -5.44 4.28 9.90
CA VAL A 85 -5.36 5.68 9.50
C VAL A 85 -6.00 6.50 10.61
N ALA A 86 -5.18 7.12 11.44
CA ALA A 86 -5.64 7.89 12.59
C ALA A 86 -6.00 9.33 12.22
N PRO A 87 -6.90 9.98 12.95
CA PRO A 87 -7.14 11.40 12.79
C PRO A 87 -5.83 12.20 12.84
N GLY A 88 -5.70 13.19 11.96
CA GLY A 88 -4.48 14.00 11.86
C GLY A 88 -3.37 13.39 11.00
N ARG A 89 -3.72 12.46 10.13
CA ARG A 89 -2.85 11.89 9.08
C ARG A 89 -1.72 10.98 9.58
N GLY A 90 -1.97 10.17 10.59
CA GLY A 90 -1.07 9.09 10.97
C GLY A 90 -1.45 7.79 10.25
N TYR A 91 -0.64 7.35 9.29
CA TYR A 91 -0.85 6.15 8.47
C TYR A 91 0.01 5.03 9.00
N ASN A 92 -0.61 3.94 9.45
CA ASN A 92 0.09 2.83 10.08
C ASN A 92 -0.21 1.51 9.36
N SER A 93 0.82 0.71 9.16
CA SER A 93 0.72 -0.68 8.72
C SER A 93 1.43 -1.57 9.73
N TYR A 94 0.75 -2.62 10.15
CA TYR A 94 1.24 -3.65 11.07
C TYR A 94 1.41 -5.00 10.39
N PHE A 95 1.35 -5.05 9.06
CA PHE A 95 1.69 -6.26 8.32
C PHE A 95 3.15 -6.62 8.57
N GLU A 96 3.39 -7.85 9.01
CA GLU A 96 4.74 -8.40 9.06
C GLU A 96 5.22 -8.71 7.63
N MET A 97 6.42 -8.24 7.30
CA MET A 97 7.02 -8.39 5.98
C MET A 97 8.40 -9.03 6.14
N PRO A 98 8.48 -10.38 6.14
CA PRO A 98 9.75 -11.09 6.26
C PRO A 98 10.58 -10.98 4.97
N PHE A 99 11.91 -11.02 5.13
CA PHE A 99 12.87 -11.09 4.04
C PHE A 99 14.11 -11.90 4.47
N HIS A 100 14.67 -12.69 3.54
CA HIS A 100 15.79 -13.59 3.85
C HIS A 100 17.16 -12.95 3.62
N LYS A 101 17.29 -12.06 2.63
CA LYS A 101 18.56 -11.45 2.25
C LYS A 101 18.58 -9.94 2.34
N ARG A 102 17.52 -9.29 1.85
CA ARG A 102 17.47 -7.83 1.77
C ARG A 102 16.03 -7.30 1.71
N ALA A 103 15.80 -6.19 2.39
CA ALA A 103 14.60 -5.37 2.20
C ALA A 103 15.01 -4.02 1.63
N ARG A 104 14.44 -3.62 0.47
CA ARG A 104 14.61 -2.30 -0.10
C ARG A 104 13.25 -1.65 -0.31
N ILE A 105 13.06 -0.47 0.27
CA ILE A 105 11.84 0.32 0.12
C ILE A 105 12.20 1.67 -0.48
N THR A 106 11.51 2.03 -1.55
CA THR A 106 11.69 3.31 -2.23
C THR A 106 10.39 4.10 -2.25
N MET A 107 10.53 5.42 -2.40
CA MET A 107 9.43 6.35 -2.60
C MET A 107 9.74 7.24 -3.79
N GLU A 108 8.85 7.23 -4.79
CA GLU A 108 8.89 8.11 -5.95
C GLU A 108 7.87 9.24 -5.76
N ASN A 109 8.27 10.46 -6.05
CA ASN A 109 7.35 11.60 -6.13
C ASN A 109 6.98 11.88 -7.59
N ARG A 110 5.77 11.55 -8.00
CA ARG A 110 5.23 11.84 -9.35
C ARG A 110 4.50 13.18 -9.44
N GLY A 111 4.52 13.96 -8.37
CA GLY A 111 3.96 15.30 -8.33
C GLY A 111 4.87 16.35 -9.01
N ASP A 112 4.38 17.56 -9.07
CA ASP A 112 5.05 18.73 -9.67
C ASP A 112 5.78 19.61 -8.64
N LYS A 113 5.79 19.19 -7.37
CA LYS A 113 6.40 19.92 -6.25
C LYS A 113 7.22 18.99 -5.37
N ASP A 114 8.21 19.59 -4.72
CA ASP A 114 8.94 18.92 -3.65
C ASP A 114 8.01 18.73 -2.45
N GLU A 115 7.98 17.51 -1.93
CA GLU A 115 7.10 17.16 -0.82
C GLU A 115 7.86 16.53 0.35
N ASN A 116 7.40 16.77 1.56
CA ASN A 116 7.99 16.23 2.77
C ASN A 116 7.25 15.00 3.26
N LEU A 117 8.01 13.93 3.44
CA LEU A 117 7.56 12.69 4.06
C LEU A 117 8.20 12.55 5.44
N TYR A 118 7.38 12.28 6.44
CA TYR A 118 7.83 11.84 7.77
C TYR A 118 7.50 10.37 7.92
N TYR A 119 8.46 9.57 8.39
CA TYR A 119 8.26 8.13 8.47
C TYR A 119 9.07 7.47 9.58
N ILE A 120 8.53 6.37 10.08
CA ILE A 120 9.23 5.42 10.93
C ILE A 120 8.93 4.02 10.37
N ILE A 121 9.98 3.26 10.11
CA ILE A 121 9.87 1.86 9.72
C ILE A 121 10.62 1.05 10.77
N THR A 122 9.90 0.17 11.45
CA THR A 122 10.41 -0.65 12.55
C THR A 122 10.47 -2.10 12.11
N GLY A 123 11.57 -2.75 12.38
CA GLY A 123 11.77 -4.16 12.09
C GLY A 123 12.77 -4.79 13.05
N ALA A 124 12.94 -6.09 12.94
CA ALA A 124 13.91 -6.86 13.70
C ALA A 124 14.75 -7.74 12.76
N TYR A 125 16.03 -7.86 13.07
CA TYR A 125 16.89 -8.89 12.48
C TYR A 125 16.65 -10.20 13.21
N GLN A 126 16.22 -11.21 12.50
CA GLN A 126 15.93 -12.53 13.06
C GLN A 126 15.95 -13.59 11.97
N GLU A 127 16.12 -14.84 12.35
CA GLU A 127 15.96 -15.97 11.45
C GLU A 127 14.52 -16.04 10.93
N ILE A 128 14.37 -16.24 9.63
CA ILE A 128 13.09 -16.34 8.95
C ILE A 128 12.88 -17.78 8.50
N PRO A 129 11.74 -18.41 8.86
CA PRO A 129 11.42 -19.75 8.38
C PRO A 129 11.46 -19.84 6.84
N ALA A 130 12.02 -20.90 6.31
CA ALA A 130 12.19 -21.06 4.86
C ALA A 130 10.86 -21.02 4.08
N GLU A 131 9.76 -21.39 4.74
CA GLU A 131 8.40 -21.39 4.20
C GLU A 131 7.68 -20.06 4.37
N ALA A 132 8.27 -19.07 5.02
CA ALA A 132 7.65 -17.75 5.18
C ALA A 132 7.43 -17.09 3.83
N GLY A 133 6.20 -16.64 3.59
CA GLY A 133 5.83 -15.92 2.38
C GLY A 133 6.28 -14.47 2.44
N TYR A 134 6.53 -13.89 1.27
CA TYR A 134 6.77 -12.45 1.14
C TYR A 134 5.47 -11.67 1.08
N PHE A 135 5.50 -10.45 1.58
CA PHE A 135 4.35 -9.55 1.47
C PHE A 135 4.28 -8.96 0.06
N HIS A 136 3.10 -9.05 -0.56
CA HIS A 136 2.78 -8.46 -1.84
C HIS A 136 1.58 -7.54 -1.73
N ALA A 137 1.58 -6.44 -2.48
CA ALA A 137 0.43 -5.58 -2.63
C ALA A 137 0.44 -4.91 -4.01
N THR A 138 -0.73 -4.84 -4.63
CA THR A 138 -0.93 -4.20 -5.93
C THR A 138 -1.99 -3.13 -5.86
N TYR A 139 -1.91 -2.15 -6.73
CA TYR A 139 -2.93 -1.14 -6.95
C TYR A 139 -3.50 -1.28 -8.35
N ARG A 140 -4.82 -1.21 -8.44
CA ARG A 140 -5.53 -1.25 -9.72
C ARG A 140 -6.65 -0.22 -9.74
N GLN A 141 -6.81 0.44 -10.86
CA GLN A 141 -7.86 1.43 -11.07
C GLN A 141 -8.44 1.28 -12.47
N GLU A 142 -9.75 1.42 -12.58
CA GLU A 142 -10.47 1.53 -13.86
C GLU A 142 -11.46 2.70 -13.77
N HIS A 143 -11.41 3.58 -14.77
CA HIS A 143 -12.32 4.73 -14.83
C HIS A 143 -12.64 5.10 -16.29
N PRO A 144 -13.92 5.11 -16.70
CA PRO A 144 -15.05 4.54 -15.99
C PRO A 144 -15.06 3.01 -16.04
N VAL A 145 -15.59 2.38 -14.99
CA VAL A 145 -15.88 0.94 -15.03
C VAL A 145 -16.98 0.67 -16.05
N GLN A 146 -16.77 -0.29 -16.92
CA GLN A 146 -17.72 -0.62 -17.97
C GLN A 146 -18.92 -1.40 -17.41
N LYS A 147 -20.14 -0.87 -17.65
CA LYS A 147 -21.37 -1.53 -17.23
C LYS A 147 -21.47 -2.94 -17.80
N GLY A 148 -21.79 -3.91 -16.93
CA GLY A 148 -21.99 -5.31 -17.31
C GLY A 148 -20.70 -6.11 -17.48
N ARG A 149 -19.52 -5.53 -17.20
CA ARG A 149 -18.25 -6.25 -17.17
C ARG A 149 -17.77 -6.46 -15.73
N THR A 150 -17.12 -7.57 -15.52
CA THR A 150 -16.47 -7.86 -14.23
C THR A 150 -15.24 -6.97 -14.10
N TYR A 151 -15.12 -6.28 -12.96
CA TYR A 151 -13.89 -5.61 -12.56
C TYR A 151 -12.96 -6.63 -11.91
N THR A 152 -11.78 -6.82 -12.52
CA THR A 152 -10.76 -7.73 -11.98
C THR A 152 -9.98 -7.03 -10.87
N ILE A 153 -10.08 -7.54 -9.66
CA ILE A 153 -9.34 -7.01 -8.49
C ILE A 153 -7.90 -7.49 -8.54
N VAL A 154 -7.70 -8.79 -8.68
CA VAL A 154 -6.39 -9.43 -8.82
C VAL A 154 -6.51 -10.62 -9.76
N ASP A 155 -5.45 -10.92 -10.51
CA ASP A 155 -5.40 -12.00 -11.49
C ASP A 155 -3.96 -12.47 -11.69
N GLY A 156 -3.79 -13.73 -12.12
CA GLY A 156 -2.50 -14.30 -12.48
C GLY A 156 -1.52 -14.47 -11.31
N ILE A 157 -2.02 -14.66 -10.09
CA ILE A 157 -1.17 -14.97 -8.95
C ILE A 157 -0.89 -16.47 -8.95
N GLU A 158 0.39 -16.83 -9.07
CA GLU A 158 0.86 -18.20 -9.04
C GLU A 158 1.74 -18.47 -7.82
N GLY A 159 1.62 -19.66 -7.24
CA GLY A 159 2.43 -20.10 -6.11
C GLY A 159 1.63 -20.34 -4.84
N ARG A 160 2.34 -20.64 -3.76
CA ARG A 160 1.75 -20.87 -2.44
C ARG A 160 1.69 -19.57 -1.67
N GLY A 161 0.49 -19.18 -1.23
CA GLY A 161 0.30 -17.94 -0.50
C GLY A 161 -1.03 -17.86 0.23
N GLN A 162 -1.33 -16.67 0.71
CA GLN A 162 -2.58 -16.35 1.40
C GLN A 162 -3.07 -14.98 0.96
N PHE A 163 -4.32 -14.90 0.52
CA PHE A 163 -4.97 -13.61 0.30
C PHE A 163 -5.34 -12.98 1.63
N VAL A 164 -4.77 -11.82 1.94
CA VAL A 164 -4.88 -11.18 3.26
C VAL A 164 -5.87 -10.00 3.28
N GLY A 165 -6.39 -9.59 2.12
CA GLY A 165 -7.42 -8.57 2.06
C GLY A 165 -7.37 -7.68 0.83
N VAL A 166 -8.38 -6.83 0.73
CA VAL A 166 -8.53 -5.81 -0.32
C VAL A 166 -9.19 -4.57 0.27
N THR A 167 -8.77 -3.41 -0.20
CA THR A 167 -9.53 -2.16 -0.05
C THR A 167 -10.14 -1.83 -1.40
N LEU A 168 -11.46 -1.76 -1.46
CA LEU A 168 -12.20 -1.41 -2.66
C LEU A 168 -12.88 -0.06 -2.47
N ALA A 169 -12.63 0.87 -3.37
CA ALA A 169 -13.26 2.18 -3.39
C ALA A 169 -13.97 2.40 -4.72
N THR A 170 -15.18 2.92 -4.69
CA THR A 170 -16.02 3.11 -5.87
C THR A 170 -16.58 4.52 -5.92
N GLY A 171 -16.29 5.23 -7.00
CA GLY A 171 -16.94 6.49 -7.33
C GLY A 171 -18.28 6.24 -8.04
N MET A 172 -19.33 6.87 -7.55
CA MET A 172 -20.68 6.74 -8.14
C MET A 172 -20.90 7.79 -9.22
N ASN A 173 -21.21 7.34 -10.43
CA ASN A 173 -21.59 8.22 -11.53
C ASN A 173 -23.14 8.31 -11.59
N GLY A 174 -23.70 9.49 -11.32
CA GLY A 174 -25.14 9.74 -11.42
C GLY A 174 -25.92 9.43 -10.15
N ASN A 175 -27.21 9.09 -10.32
CA ASN A 175 -28.17 8.95 -9.22
C ASN A 175 -28.21 7.54 -8.58
N ASN A 176 -27.29 6.66 -8.94
CA ASN A 176 -27.19 5.36 -8.29
C ASN A 176 -26.74 5.54 -6.84
N THR A 177 -27.47 4.94 -5.93
CA THR A 177 -27.27 5.16 -4.51
C THR A 177 -26.51 4.05 -3.81
N CYS A 178 -26.29 2.90 -4.48
CA CYS A 178 -25.69 1.72 -3.86
C CYS A 178 -24.79 0.96 -4.85
N TRP A 179 -23.61 0.59 -4.40
CA TRP A 179 -22.68 -0.27 -5.13
C TRP A 179 -22.27 -1.51 -4.31
N VAL A 180 -22.64 -1.54 -3.02
CA VAL A 180 -22.16 -2.54 -2.04
C VAL A 180 -22.79 -3.92 -2.22
N GLU A 181 -23.78 -4.05 -3.07
CA GLU A 181 -24.46 -5.33 -3.36
C GLU A 181 -23.87 -6.05 -4.59
N GLY A 182 -22.69 -5.63 -5.04
CA GLY A 182 -21.99 -6.31 -6.11
C GLY A 182 -21.49 -7.69 -5.68
N GLU A 183 -21.53 -8.64 -6.61
CA GLU A 183 -21.00 -9.98 -6.40
C GLU A 183 -19.49 -9.96 -6.41
N ALA A 184 -18.84 -10.55 -5.40
CA ALA A 184 -17.41 -10.86 -5.39
C ALA A 184 -17.21 -12.34 -5.71
N ARG A 185 -16.36 -12.63 -6.69
CA ARG A 185 -15.99 -13.99 -7.09
C ARG A 185 -14.52 -14.21 -6.85
N MET A 186 -14.17 -15.34 -6.27
CA MET A 186 -12.80 -15.79 -6.08
C MET A 186 -12.65 -17.14 -6.77
N TYR A 187 -11.63 -17.25 -7.58
CA TYR A 187 -11.23 -18.47 -8.26
C TYR A 187 -9.87 -18.88 -7.68
N LEU A 188 -9.78 -20.07 -7.11
CA LEU A 188 -8.59 -20.58 -6.46
C LEU A 188 -8.32 -21.99 -6.99
N ASP A 189 -7.07 -22.29 -7.38
CA ASP A 189 -6.59 -23.64 -7.69
C ASP A 189 -7.49 -24.43 -8.68
N ASP A 190 -7.80 -23.87 -9.82
CA ASP A 190 -8.62 -24.49 -10.90
C ASP A 190 -10.14 -24.59 -10.61
N ASP A 191 -10.65 -24.02 -9.53
CA ASP A 191 -12.09 -23.94 -9.23
C ASP A 191 -12.77 -22.70 -9.84
#